data_1c72bedc65dc6f430b864b8158400fe0
#
_entry.id   1c72bedc65dc6f430b864b8158400fe0
#
_cell.length_a   1.000
_cell.length_b   1.000
_cell.length_c   1.000
_cell.angle_alpha   90.00
_cell.angle_beta   90.00
_cell.angle_gamma   90.00
#
_symmetry.space_group_name_H-M   'P 1'
#
loop_
_entity.id
_entity.type
_entity.pdbx_description
1 polymer ?
#
loop_
_entity_poly.entity_id
_entity_poly.type
_entity_poly.pdbx_seq_one_letter_code
_entity_poly.pdbx_strand_id
1 'polypeptide(L)'
;MSSEIINTTVEEYKKSVESLHSENYEMMVDLTVVDWFRKKEPRFEVVVQFLSISKNQRKTIKVFVDDEELSIPSITDIYPSANFYEREAFDMFGINFLEHPDLTRILMPDD
;
A
#
# COMPACT_ATOMS: atom_id res chain seq x y z
N MET A 1 8.09 -11.60 -18.44
CA MET A 1 7.10 -10.67 -17.91
C MET A 1 7.80 -9.37 -17.55
N SER A 2 7.31 -8.25 -18.04
CA SER A 2 7.97 -7.00 -17.72
C SER A 2 7.51 -6.49 -16.35
N SER A 3 8.40 -5.76 -15.71
CA SER A 3 8.17 -5.24 -14.38
C SER A 3 8.69 -3.80 -14.33
N GLU A 4 7.86 -2.91 -13.84
CA GLU A 4 8.20 -1.50 -13.75
C GLU A 4 8.02 -1.03 -12.31
N ILE A 5 8.95 -0.19 -11.84
CA ILE A 5 8.88 0.35 -10.49
C ILE A 5 8.49 1.82 -10.57
N ILE A 6 7.47 2.18 -9.81
CA ILE A 6 6.98 3.55 -9.73
C ILE A 6 7.24 4.05 -8.33
N ASN A 7 8.09 5.06 -8.21
CA ASN A 7 8.35 5.70 -6.92
C ASN A 7 7.41 6.89 -6.78
N THR A 8 6.71 6.96 -5.65
CA THR A 8 5.72 8.01 -5.47
C THR A 8 5.76 8.52 -4.03
N THR A 9 4.96 9.51 -3.75
CA THR A 9 4.83 10.08 -2.41
C THR A 9 3.50 9.67 -1.82
N VAL A 10 3.35 9.89 -0.51
CA VAL A 10 2.09 9.58 0.17
C VAL A 10 0.95 10.36 -0.48
N GLU A 11 1.20 11.60 -0.86
CA GLU A 11 0.17 12.44 -1.46
C GLU A 11 -0.29 11.94 -2.82
N GLU A 12 0.62 11.33 -3.58
CA GLU A 12 0.31 10.85 -4.93
C GLU A 12 0.00 9.37 -4.98
N TYR A 13 0.13 8.68 -3.86
CA TYR A 13 0.02 7.23 -3.81
C TYR A 13 -1.33 6.73 -4.33
N LYS A 14 -2.43 7.23 -3.76
CA LYS A 14 -3.75 6.74 -4.14
C LYS A 14 -4.06 7.04 -5.58
N LYS A 15 -3.63 8.20 -6.07
CA LYS A 15 -3.83 8.59 -7.46
C LYS A 15 -3.08 7.64 -8.40
N SER A 16 -1.86 7.27 -8.03
CA SER A 16 -1.08 6.31 -8.82
C SER A 16 -1.78 4.96 -8.86
N VAL A 17 -2.34 4.52 -7.74
CA VAL A 17 -3.06 3.25 -7.67
C VAL A 17 -4.31 3.30 -8.54
N GLU A 18 -5.05 4.40 -8.48
CA GLU A 18 -6.24 4.57 -9.32
C GLU A 18 -5.88 4.51 -10.79
N SER A 19 -4.75 5.10 -11.15
CA SER A 19 -4.27 5.10 -12.52
C SER A 19 -3.99 3.68 -13.01
N LEU A 20 -3.33 2.88 -12.19
CA LEU A 20 -3.06 1.49 -12.54
C LEU A 20 -4.36 0.69 -12.70
N HIS A 21 -5.32 0.95 -11.84
CA HIS A 21 -6.59 0.26 -11.93
C HIS A 21 -7.29 0.58 -13.26
N SER A 22 -7.26 1.84 -13.69
CA SER A 22 -7.86 2.20 -14.96
C SER A 22 -7.06 1.69 -16.15
N GLU A 23 -5.79 1.33 -15.97
CA GLU A 23 -4.97 0.75 -17.02
C GLU A 23 -5.06 -0.77 -17.05
N ASN A 24 -6.07 -1.33 -16.38
CA ASN A 24 -6.34 -2.77 -16.38
C ASN A 24 -5.31 -3.59 -15.62
N TYR A 25 -4.82 -3.06 -14.52
CA TYR A 25 -4.08 -3.86 -13.55
C TYR A 25 -5.12 -4.39 -12.58
N GLU A 26 -5.67 -5.56 -12.92
CA GLU A 26 -6.84 -6.09 -12.24
C GLU A 26 -6.57 -6.54 -10.82
N MET A 27 -5.33 -6.92 -10.52
CA MET A 27 -5.01 -7.52 -9.24
C MET A 27 -3.93 -6.75 -8.49
N MET A 28 -4.18 -6.54 -7.19
CA MET A 28 -3.11 -6.19 -6.28
C MET A 28 -2.64 -7.49 -5.65
N VAL A 29 -1.42 -7.90 -5.93
CA VAL A 29 -0.95 -9.22 -5.53
C VAL A 29 -0.21 -9.22 -4.21
N ASP A 30 0.33 -8.08 -3.80
CA ASP A 30 1.09 -8.06 -2.56
C ASP A 30 1.28 -6.63 -2.08
N LEU A 31 1.30 -6.45 -0.77
CA LEU A 31 1.62 -5.18 -0.14
C LEU A 31 2.48 -5.49 1.08
N THR A 32 3.71 -5.02 1.07
CA THR A 32 4.64 -5.26 2.16
C THR A 32 5.26 -3.97 2.62
N VAL A 33 5.92 -4.02 3.77
CA VAL A 33 6.63 -2.88 4.32
C VAL A 33 8.08 -3.25 4.46
N VAL A 34 8.96 -2.41 3.92
CA VAL A 34 10.40 -2.57 4.09
C VAL A 34 10.85 -1.64 5.21
N ASP A 35 11.52 -2.20 6.19
CA ASP A 35 12.05 -1.43 7.31
C ASP A 35 13.53 -1.19 7.06
N TRP A 36 13.88 0.03 6.69
CA TRP A 36 15.25 0.37 6.36
C TRP A 36 16.12 0.63 7.59
N PHE A 37 15.52 0.66 8.72
CA PHE A 37 16.14 0.77 10.05
C PHE A 37 17.58 1.33 10.00
N ARG A 38 17.75 2.62 10.23
CA ARG A 38 19.02 3.32 10.26
C ARG A 38 19.75 3.44 8.93
N LYS A 39 19.25 2.77 7.88
CA LYS A 39 19.91 2.87 6.58
C LYS A 39 19.36 3.99 5.74
N LYS A 40 18.09 4.31 5.93
CA LYS A 40 17.41 5.35 5.17
C LYS A 40 16.42 6.07 6.06
N GLU A 41 16.15 7.30 5.71
CA GLU A 41 15.07 8.09 6.28
C GLU A 41 14.27 8.67 5.14
N PRO A 42 12.94 8.52 5.13
CA PRO A 42 12.14 7.85 6.17
C PRO A 42 12.45 6.37 6.27
N ARG A 43 12.11 5.80 7.43
CA ARG A 43 12.49 4.43 7.76
C ARG A 43 11.67 3.38 7.01
N PHE A 44 10.36 3.61 6.90
CA PHE A 44 9.46 2.61 6.33
C PHE A 44 9.11 2.93 4.90
N GLU A 45 9.17 1.91 4.07
CA GLU A 45 8.79 2.01 2.67
C GLU A 45 7.71 0.98 2.39
N VAL A 46 6.56 1.44 1.91
CA VAL A 46 5.47 0.54 1.53
C VAL A 46 5.67 0.15 0.08
N VAL A 47 5.65 -1.15 -0.19
CA VAL A 47 5.89 -1.70 -1.52
C VAL A 47 4.64 -2.49 -1.92
N VAL A 48 3.99 -2.08 -3.00
CA VAL A 48 2.75 -2.70 -3.44
C VAL A 48 2.92 -3.19 -4.86
N GLN A 49 2.53 -4.44 -5.11
CA GLN A 49 2.70 -5.05 -6.42
C GLN A 49 1.35 -5.28 -7.07
N PHE A 50 1.27 -4.93 -8.35
CA PHE A 50 0.05 -5.04 -9.14
C PHE A 50 0.32 -5.89 -10.37
N LEU A 51 -0.70 -6.63 -10.79
CA LEU A 51 -0.60 -7.53 -11.93
C LEU A 51 -1.71 -7.25 -12.91
N SER A 52 -1.34 -7.13 -14.18
CA SER A 52 -2.32 -7.11 -15.26
C SER A 52 -2.29 -8.47 -15.94
N ILE A 53 -3.35 -9.24 -15.77
CA ILE A 53 -3.43 -10.54 -16.39
C ILE A 53 -3.58 -10.39 -17.90
N SER A 54 -4.39 -9.44 -18.32
CA SER A 54 -4.66 -9.23 -19.75
C SER A 54 -3.42 -8.80 -20.49
N LYS A 55 -2.55 -8.00 -19.85
CA LYS A 55 -1.32 -7.50 -20.49
C LYS A 55 -0.11 -8.35 -20.17
N ASN A 56 -0.25 -9.28 -19.23
CA ASN A 56 0.87 -10.09 -18.75
C ASN A 56 2.02 -9.20 -18.28
N GLN A 57 1.69 -8.20 -17.46
CA GLN A 57 2.65 -7.21 -16.97
C GLN A 57 2.47 -7.00 -15.48
N ARG A 58 3.56 -6.62 -14.82
CA ARG A 58 3.56 -6.35 -13.40
C ARG A 58 4.13 -4.97 -13.15
N LYS A 59 3.55 -4.24 -12.20
CA LYS A 59 4.09 -2.95 -11.77
C LYS A 59 4.16 -2.91 -10.25
N THR A 60 5.18 -2.23 -9.76
CA THR A 60 5.42 -2.10 -8.32
C THR A 60 5.41 -0.62 -7.97
N ILE A 61 4.62 -0.25 -6.96
CA ILE A 61 4.63 1.11 -6.43
C ILE A 61 5.39 1.09 -5.12
N LYS A 62 6.33 2.03 -4.97
CA LYS A 62 7.09 2.18 -3.74
C LYS A 62 6.86 3.59 -3.20
N VAL A 63 6.57 3.67 -1.91
CA VAL A 63 6.29 4.94 -1.28
C VAL A 63 6.87 4.92 0.13
N PHE A 64 7.66 5.96 0.46
CA PHE A 64 8.15 6.13 1.83
C PHE A 64 7.10 6.83 2.67
N VAL A 65 6.93 6.35 3.89
CA VAL A 65 5.97 6.89 4.83
C VAL A 65 6.73 7.75 5.84
N ASP A 66 6.20 8.94 6.12
CA ASP A 66 6.82 9.87 7.06
C ASP A 66 7.01 9.20 8.43
N ASP A 67 8.21 9.29 8.99
CA ASP A 67 8.52 8.65 10.27
C ASP A 67 7.70 9.21 11.43
N GLU A 68 7.32 10.47 11.34
CA GLU A 68 6.57 11.11 12.41
C GLU A 68 5.07 10.94 12.24
N GLU A 69 4.63 10.81 11.01
CA GLU A 69 3.22 10.62 10.72
C GLU A 69 3.08 9.35 9.90
N LEU A 70 3.03 8.21 10.59
CA LEU A 70 2.98 6.92 9.92
C LEU A 70 1.58 6.69 9.34
N SER A 71 1.24 7.42 8.30
CA SER A 71 -0.08 7.39 7.68
C SER A 71 0.03 7.37 6.18
N ILE A 72 -0.84 6.59 5.55
CA ILE A 72 -0.93 6.50 4.10
C ILE A 72 -2.38 6.16 3.77
N PRO A 73 -2.93 6.66 2.66
CA PRO A 73 -4.32 6.32 2.34
C PRO A 73 -4.52 4.82 2.12
N SER A 74 -5.66 4.30 2.53
CA SER A 74 -6.06 2.94 2.22
C SER A 74 -6.45 2.85 0.75
N ILE A 75 -6.19 1.70 0.14
CA ILE A 75 -6.60 1.46 -1.25
C ILE A 75 -7.64 0.33 -1.35
N THR A 76 -8.29 0.02 -0.23
CA THR A 76 -9.29 -1.06 -0.22
C THR A 76 -10.52 -0.73 -1.05
N ASP A 77 -10.81 0.52 -1.28
CA ASP A 77 -11.93 0.92 -2.13
C ASP A 77 -11.62 0.67 -3.61
N ILE A 78 -10.35 0.52 -3.96
CA ILE A 78 -9.95 0.22 -5.34
C ILE A 78 -9.64 -1.26 -5.48
N TYR A 79 -8.90 -1.82 -4.53
CA TYR A 79 -8.51 -3.23 -4.51
C TYR A 79 -8.90 -3.81 -3.15
N PRO A 80 -10.07 -4.44 -3.06
CA PRO A 80 -10.51 -4.98 -1.76
C PRO A 80 -9.53 -5.97 -1.13
N SER A 81 -8.74 -6.67 -1.94
CA SER A 81 -7.76 -7.61 -1.40
C SER A 81 -6.70 -6.93 -0.55
N ALA A 82 -6.55 -5.61 -0.68
CA ALA A 82 -5.58 -4.87 0.13
C ALA A 82 -5.96 -4.89 1.62
N ASN A 83 -7.21 -5.15 1.95
CA ASN A 83 -7.69 -5.13 3.33
C ASN A 83 -6.80 -5.94 4.25
N PHE A 84 -6.55 -7.18 3.90
CA PHE A 84 -5.77 -8.08 4.75
C PHE A 84 -4.33 -7.56 4.91
N TYR A 85 -3.72 -7.15 3.83
CA TYR A 85 -2.32 -6.71 3.87
C TYR A 85 -2.16 -5.41 4.64
N GLU A 86 -3.11 -4.50 4.50
CA GLU A 86 -3.05 -3.23 5.24
C GLU A 86 -3.22 -3.46 6.73
N ARG A 87 -4.07 -4.41 7.11
CA ARG A 87 -4.23 -4.74 8.52
C ARG A 87 -2.96 -5.32 9.11
N GLU A 88 -2.28 -6.19 8.36
CA GLU A 88 -1.02 -6.74 8.81
C GLU A 88 0.04 -5.66 8.99
N ALA A 89 0.12 -4.74 8.04
CA ALA A 89 1.09 -3.65 8.13
C ALA A 89 0.80 -2.76 9.33
N PHE A 90 -0.47 -2.50 9.59
CA PHE A 90 -0.86 -1.74 10.78
C PHE A 90 -0.44 -2.46 12.06
N ASP A 91 -0.73 -3.76 12.13
CA ASP A 91 -0.44 -4.55 13.33
C ASP A 91 1.06 -4.65 13.59
N MET A 92 1.85 -4.82 12.53
CA MET A 92 3.28 -5.08 12.69
C MET A 92 4.12 -3.82 12.79
N PHE A 93 3.73 -2.75 12.10
CA PHE A 93 4.57 -1.56 11.99
C PHE A 93 3.90 -0.29 12.47
N GLY A 94 2.61 -0.34 12.80
CA GLY A 94 1.91 0.84 13.25
C GLY A 94 1.56 1.82 12.16
N ILE A 95 1.64 1.41 10.90
CA ILE A 95 1.30 2.30 9.80
C ILE A 95 -0.22 2.40 9.71
N ASN A 96 -0.73 3.62 9.80
CA ASN A 96 -2.15 3.89 9.80
C ASN A 96 -2.64 4.07 8.36
N PHE A 97 -3.56 3.21 7.93
CA PHE A 97 -4.12 3.30 6.57
C PHE A 97 -5.42 4.09 6.66
N LEU A 98 -5.35 5.33 6.22
CA LEU A 98 -6.44 6.28 6.36
C LEU A 98 -7.67 5.80 5.60
N GLU A 99 -8.83 5.86 6.27
CA GLU A 99 -10.12 5.43 5.71
C GLU A 99 -10.22 3.94 5.45
N HIS A 100 -9.36 3.15 6.09
CA HIS A 100 -9.50 1.71 6.03
C HIS A 100 -10.74 1.30 6.82
N PRO A 101 -11.66 0.55 6.22
CA PRO A 101 -12.93 0.28 6.89
C PRO A 101 -12.82 -0.55 8.15
N ASP A 102 -11.80 -1.40 8.25
CA ASP A 102 -11.70 -2.34 9.37
C ASP A 102 -10.74 -1.91 10.47
N LEU A 103 -9.85 -0.96 10.21
CA LEU A 103 -8.90 -0.54 11.24
C LEU A 103 -9.60 0.11 12.41
N THR A 104 -10.65 0.88 12.16
CA THR A 104 -11.42 1.50 13.22
C THR A 104 -12.04 0.47 14.15
N ARG A 105 -12.50 -0.63 13.59
CA ARG A 105 -13.07 -1.70 14.39
C ARG A 105 -12.04 -2.38 15.27
N ILE A 106 -10.87 -2.58 14.70
CA ILE A 106 -9.78 -3.23 15.43
C ILE A 106 -9.40 -2.41 16.64
N LEU A 107 -9.39 -1.10 16.47
CA LEU A 107 -9.03 -0.20 17.55
C LEU A 107 -10.10 -0.10 18.62
N MET A 108 -11.32 -0.59 18.34
CA MET A 108 -12.42 -0.55 19.30
C MET A 108 -12.56 -1.92 19.88
N PRO A 109 -12.20 -2.07 21.09
CA PRO A 109 -12.31 -3.37 21.74
C PRO A 109 -13.75 -3.71 21.85
N ASP A 110 -14.47 -4.12 21.58
CA ASP A 110 -15.65 -4.36 21.56
C ASP A 110 -16.24 -5.02 22.03
N ASP A 111 -16.31 -4.83 22.13
CA ASP A 111 -16.89 -5.17 22.48
C ASP A 111 -17.28 -5.82 22.44
#